data_150b83b3ce8859775bbfd4deee3764eb
#
_entry.id   150b83b3ce8859775bbfd4deee3764eb
#
_cell.length_a   1.000
_cell.length_b   1.000
_cell.length_c   1.000
_cell.angle_alpha   90.00
_cell.angle_beta   90.00
_cell.angle_gamma   90.00
#
_symmetry.space_group_name_H-M   'P 1'
#
loop_
_entity.id
_entity.type
_entity.pdbx_description
1 polymer ?
#
loop_
_entity_poly.entity_id
_entity_poly.type
_entity_poly.pdbx_seq_one_letter_code
_entity_poly.pdbx_strand_id
1 'polypeptide(L)'
;MSYIKDRQDQFGAFGEQITSHKTPIVQIANRYQIDPAELNDLEIFEATGGSADNNGNLFRCQTGTSAGGYGVLRSTETLNYRPGQGVEAQLTAKFTTGVASSLQFGGLFSLTETLAFGYDGTSFSVLHSYNGVAEVQLITVTATGAGTCTVTLDNDSVGITVTNSSVQENADEIITGLKGNATINGKWRFDQVDDMVYCISKSVGNKTGTFSISGGVTASIVEQTAGVDKTDGHIAQASWDSAPFSGFDPTQLNVYKIQFGYLGAANINFFIYNPNIGEFELVHTIKWANTHTGTSLGSPNLKVGWTAASLGSTTNLTVEGASASIMLEGDEVIKNNTFADVDTVSSVGSANFTNLITIKNRVVYGDRFNLGKVFPLLVSIDNEHNKGLIVEIFRDADVAGVQNFQFEDEYNSIVIADKTGTTVTNGTLIDAFVVAANSSEVVDLTQLKTELLPEQTFVIAAKTVSGTATNTTVGITWKEEK
;
A
#
# COMPACT_ATOMS: atom_id res chain seq x y z
N MET A 1 -12.18 45.31 -23.47
CA MET A 1 -12.81 44.07 -23.02
C MET A 1 -11.70 43.19 -22.44
N SER A 2 -11.68 43.02 -21.14
CA SER A 2 -10.75 42.09 -20.49
C SER A 2 -11.22 40.68 -20.84
N TYR A 3 -10.44 39.97 -21.63
CA TYR A 3 -10.63 38.55 -21.80
C TYR A 3 -10.40 37.89 -20.43
N ILE A 4 -11.45 37.39 -19.79
CA ILE A 4 -11.31 36.39 -18.73
C ILE A 4 -10.68 35.22 -19.45
N LYS A 5 -9.37 35.03 -19.31
CA LYS A 5 -8.75 33.74 -19.66
C LYS A 5 -9.45 32.70 -18.81
N ASP A 6 -10.12 31.74 -19.46
CA ASP A 6 -10.65 30.57 -18.77
C ASP A 6 -9.49 29.92 -18.04
N ARG A 7 -9.47 30.08 -16.72
CA ARG A 7 -8.50 29.43 -15.86
C ARG A 7 -8.93 27.98 -15.73
N GLN A 8 -8.26 27.10 -16.45
CA GLN A 8 -8.53 25.67 -16.41
C GLN A 8 -8.35 25.08 -15.00
N ASP A 9 -7.62 25.77 -14.11
CA ASP A 9 -7.47 25.43 -12.70
C ASP A 9 -8.72 25.71 -11.84
N GLN A 10 -9.73 26.38 -12.41
CA GLN A 10 -11.03 26.62 -11.77
C GLN A 10 -12.10 25.58 -12.17
N PHE A 11 -11.74 24.62 -13.01
CA PHE A 11 -12.62 23.54 -13.43
C PHE A 11 -12.16 22.20 -12.81
N GLY A 12 -13.13 21.43 -12.35
CA GLY A 12 -12.92 20.08 -11.87
C GLY A 12 -12.55 19.12 -13.00
N ALA A 13 -12.22 17.90 -12.62
CA ALA A 13 -11.79 16.85 -13.54
C ALA A 13 -12.86 16.44 -14.57
N PHE A 14 -14.12 16.75 -14.30
CA PHE A 14 -15.25 16.52 -15.22
C PHE A 14 -15.64 17.78 -16.02
N GLY A 15 -14.88 18.87 -15.92
CA GLY A 15 -15.12 20.12 -16.65
C GLY A 15 -16.15 21.05 -15.98
N GLU A 16 -16.61 20.75 -14.76
CA GLU A 16 -17.45 21.63 -13.95
C GLU A 16 -16.61 22.72 -13.27
N GLN A 17 -17.22 23.86 -12.98
CA GLN A 17 -16.56 24.89 -12.19
C GLN A 17 -16.39 24.42 -10.74
N ILE A 18 -15.14 24.46 -10.22
CA ILE A 18 -14.87 24.13 -8.82
C ILE A 18 -15.49 25.20 -7.93
N THR A 19 -16.52 24.82 -7.18
CA THR A 19 -17.21 25.68 -6.20
C THR A 19 -16.97 25.24 -4.76
N SER A 20 -16.29 24.10 -4.57
CA SER A 20 -15.92 23.55 -3.26
C SER A 20 -14.42 23.71 -3.00
N HIS A 21 -14.01 23.60 -1.75
CA HIS A 21 -12.60 23.52 -1.38
C HIS A 21 -12.01 22.15 -1.77
N LYS A 22 -10.68 22.13 -1.92
CA LYS A 22 -9.92 20.90 -2.08
C LYS A 22 -9.45 20.42 -0.71
N THR A 23 -9.70 19.15 -0.39
CA THR A 23 -9.25 18.52 0.84
C THR A 23 -7.94 17.78 0.57
N PRO A 24 -6.81 18.14 1.21
CA PRO A 24 -5.57 17.39 1.09
C PRO A 24 -5.72 16.03 1.78
N ILE A 25 -5.44 14.97 1.04
CA ILE A 25 -5.46 13.59 1.52
C ILE A 25 -4.02 13.13 1.83
N VAL A 26 -3.10 13.38 0.91
CA VAL A 26 -1.68 13.02 1.05
C VAL A 26 -0.82 14.26 0.92
N GLN A 27 0.12 14.46 1.83
CA GLN A 27 1.09 15.54 1.78
C GLN A 27 2.46 15.03 2.24
N ILE A 28 3.42 14.97 1.35
CA ILE A 28 4.81 14.58 1.64
C ILE A 28 5.77 15.70 1.26
N ALA A 29 6.77 15.97 2.08
CA ALA A 29 7.78 17.00 1.82
C ALA A 29 9.09 16.68 2.54
N ASN A 30 10.21 16.81 1.83
CA ASN A 30 11.53 16.75 2.46
C ASN A 30 11.88 18.12 3.05
N ARG A 31 11.61 18.33 4.35
CA ARG A 31 11.82 19.62 5.03
C ARG A 31 13.05 19.45 5.86
N TYR A 32 13.74 19.12 6.39
CA TYR A 32 14.88 19.11 7.31
C TYR A 32 16.03 18.20 6.86
N GLN A 33 16.05 17.77 5.59
CA GLN A 33 17.02 16.82 5.06
C GLN A 33 17.07 15.49 5.85
N ILE A 34 15.90 15.08 6.37
CA ILE A 34 15.75 13.80 7.07
C ILE A 34 15.83 12.67 6.04
N ASP A 35 16.51 11.59 6.40
CA ASP A 35 16.54 10.39 5.58
C ASP A 35 15.09 9.88 5.38
N PRO A 36 14.63 9.67 4.13
CA PRO A 36 13.30 9.13 3.89
C PRO A 36 12.99 7.82 4.63
N ALA A 37 14.01 7.02 4.93
CA ALA A 37 13.87 5.79 5.71
C ALA A 37 13.47 6.03 7.18
N GLU A 38 13.67 7.25 7.69
CA GLU A 38 13.25 7.65 9.03
C GLU A 38 11.83 8.24 9.08
N LEU A 39 11.17 8.39 7.92
CA LEU A 39 9.85 8.99 7.79
C LEU A 39 8.78 7.90 7.67
N ASN A 40 7.80 7.91 8.58
CA ASN A 40 6.71 6.93 8.63
C ASN A 40 5.64 7.12 7.54
N ASP A 41 5.66 8.26 6.84
CA ASP A 41 4.73 8.59 5.76
C ASP A 41 5.22 8.20 4.37
N LEU A 42 6.39 7.53 4.30
CA LEU A 42 7.02 7.11 3.06
C LEU A 42 7.28 5.60 3.01
N GLU A 43 7.13 5.04 1.82
CA GLU A 43 7.58 3.69 1.46
C GLU A 43 8.78 3.78 0.52
N ILE A 44 9.80 2.97 0.80
CA ILE A 44 11.02 2.88 0.01
C ILE A 44 11.19 1.46 -0.53
N PHE A 45 11.52 1.36 -1.82
CA PHE A 45 11.90 0.10 -2.45
C PHE A 45 13.18 0.31 -3.27
N GLU A 46 14.14 -0.58 -3.06
CA GLU A 46 15.45 -0.51 -3.70
C GLU A 46 15.92 -1.90 -4.13
N ALA A 47 16.62 -1.98 -5.22
CA ALA A 47 17.29 -3.23 -5.62
C ALA A 47 18.50 -2.99 -6.54
N THR A 48 19.38 -3.96 -6.56
CA THR A 48 20.49 -4.12 -7.54
C THR A 48 21.39 -2.88 -7.62
N GLY A 49 21.62 -2.21 -6.46
CA GLY A 49 22.49 -1.03 -6.37
C GLY A 49 21.81 0.30 -6.72
N GLY A 50 20.50 0.29 -6.94
CA GLY A 50 19.68 1.51 -6.91
C GLY A 50 19.46 1.98 -5.48
N SER A 51 19.03 3.22 -5.29
CA SER A 51 18.76 3.82 -3.97
C SER A 51 17.60 4.81 -4.00
N ALA A 52 16.97 5.00 -2.85
CA ALA A 52 16.03 6.08 -2.58
C ALA A 52 16.43 6.75 -1.26
N ASP A 53 16.95 7.96 -1.36
CA ASP A 53 17.53 8.73 -0.27
C ASP A 53 17.15 10.22 -0.41
N ASN A 54 17.96 11.11 0.16
CA ASN A 54 17.82 12.55 -0.02
C ASN A 54 19.08 13.20 -0.63
N ASN A 55 18.87 14.32 -1.29
CA ASN A 55 19.91 15.23 -1.75
C ASN A 55 19.57 16.66 -1.26
N GLY A 56 20.04 17.00 -0.09
CA GLY A 56 19.58 18.22 0.60
C GLY A 56 18.09 18.15 0.90
N ASN A 57 17.33 19.14 0.47
CA ASN A 57 15.87 19.20 0.65
C ASN A 57 15.07 18.51 -0.48
N LEU A 58 15.71 17.64 -1.25
CA LEU A 58 15.05 16.86 -2.30
C LEU A 58 15.07 15.38 -1.92
N PHE A 59 13.96 14.71 -2.08
CA PHE A 59 13.91 13.24 -2.19
C PHE A 59 14.62 12.84 -3.48
N ARG A 60 15.35 11.73 -3.45
CA ARG A 60 16.13 11.26 -4.60
C ARG A 60 15.97 9.76 -4.79
N CYS A 61 15.61 9.36 -6.01
CA CYS A 61 15.61 7.97 -6.47
C CYS A 61 16.67 7.80 -7.54
N GLN A 62 17.50 6.75 -7.44
CA GLN A 62 18.60 6.49 -8.37
C GLN A 62 18.60 5.04 -8.83
N THR A 63 19.03 4.81 -10.08
CA THR A 63 19.20 3.45 -10.62
C THR A 63 20.50 2.79 -10.19
N GLY A 64 21.52 3.56 -9.78
CA GLY A 64 22.89 3.07 -9.73
C GLY A 64 23.40 2.72 -11.13
N THR A 65 24.50 1.96 -11.18
CA THR A 65 25.17 1.58 -12.44
C THR A 65 24.98 0.11 -12.82
N SER A 66 24.08 -0.60 -12.15
CA SER A 66 23.80 -2.02 -12.42
C SER A 66 22.54 -2.15 -13.27
N ALA A 67 22.56 -3.07 -14.23
CA ALA A 67 21.35 -3.44 -14.97
C ALA A 67 20.29 -3.99 -13.99
N GLY A 68 19.04 -3.49 -14.09
CA GLY A 68 17.95 -3.86 -13.18
C GLY A 68 17.96 -3.12 -11.82
N GLY A 69 18.88 -2.16 -11.61
CA GLY A 69 18.86 -1.31 -10.42
C GLY A 69 17.67 -0.35 -10.42
N TYR A 70 17.05 -0.15 -9.26
CA TYR A 70 15.97 0.82 -9.09
C TYR A 70 15.92 1.42 -7.69
N GLY A 71 15.39 2.63 -7.62
CA GLY A 71 14.96 3.29 -6.40
C GLY A 71 13.55 3.83 -6.59
N VAL A 72 12.70 3.58 -5.62
CA VAL A 72 11.30 4.04 -5.55
C VAL A 72 11.06 4.66 -4.20
N LEU A 73 10.46 5.84 -4.20
CA LEU A 73 10.00 6.54 -3.02
C LEU A 73 8.58 7.03 -3.27
N ARG A 74 7.65 6.67 -2.38
CA ARG A 74 6.24 7.05 -2.51
C ARG A 74 5.57 7.20 -1.16
N SER A 75 4.42 7.87 -1.14
CA SER A 75 3.61 7.99 0.07
C SER A 75 3.18 6.63 0.63
N THR A 76 3.12 6.50 1.95
CA THR A 76 2.45 5.37 2.62
C THR A 76 0.95 5.43 2.37
N GLU A 77 0.37 6.62 2.54
CA GLU A 77 -1.05 6.87 2.30
C GLU A 77 -1.41 6.80 0.81
N THR A 78 -2.63 6.38 0.52
CA THR A 78 -3.22 6.35 -0.81
C THR A 78 -4.35 7.36 -0.93
N LEU A 79 -4.66 7.74 -2.16
CA LEU A 79 -5.91 8.40 -2.47
C LEU A 79 -7.09 7.49 -2.12
N ASN A 80 -8.11 8.05 -1.48
CA ASN A 80 -9.40 7.40 -1.26
C ASN A 80 -10.41 7.95 -2.25
N TYR A 81 -10.40 7.42 -3.48
CA TYR A 81 -11.27 7.91 -4.53
C TYR A 81 -12.73 7.58 -4.27
N ARG A 82 -13.58 8.58 -4.47
CA ARG A 82 -15.04 8.43 -4.46
C ARG A 82 -15.64 8.74 -5.82
N PRO A 83 -16.53 7.90 -6.34
CA PRO A 83 -17.19 8.16 -7.62
C PRO A 83 -17.92 9.52 -7.61
N GLY A 84 -17.61 10.34 -8.61
CA GLY A 84 -18.18 11.68 -8.75
C GLY A 84 -17.35 12.81 -8.16
N GLN A 85 -16.24 12.51 -7.47
CA GLN A 85 -15.29 13.53 -7.02
C GLN A 85 -14.10 13.61 -7.97
N GLY A 86 -13.58 14.81 -8.19
CA GLY A 86 -12.33 15.01 -8.89
C GLY A 86 -11.12 14.84 -7.96
N VAL A 87 -10.00 14.48 -8.54
CA VAL A 87 -8.71 14.32 -7.86
C VAL A 87 -7.68 15.18 -8.54
N GLU A 88 -6.83 15.81 -7.74
CA GLU A 88 -5.68 16.55 -8.19
C GLU A 88 -4.43 16.12 -7.43
N ALA A 89 -3.40 15.70 -8.15
CA ALA A 89 -2.07 15.50 -7.61
C ALA A 89 -1.13 16.58 -8.08
N GLN A 90 -0.34 17.15 -7.18
CA GLN A 90 0.72 18.10 -7.49
C GLN A 90 2.04 17.59 -6.93
N LEU A 91 3.10 17.70 -7.71
CA LEU A 91 4.43 17.29 -7.27
C LEU A 91 5.51 18.12 -7.96
N THR A 92 6.65 18.22 -7.31
CA THR A 92 7.87 18.69 -7.96
C THR A 92 8.71 17.52 -8.44
N ALA A 93 9.29 17.63 -9.63
CA ALA A 93 10.26 16.66 -10.11
C ALA A 93 11.32 17.29 -11.01
N LYS A 94 12.51 16.68 -10.96
CA LYS A 94 13.65 16.92 -11.83
C LYS A 94 14.22 15.57 -12.27
N PHE A 95 14.54 15.42 -13.53
CA PHE A 95 14.98 14.16 -14.12
C PHE A 95 16.39 14.28 -14.69
N THR A 96 17.15 13.20 -14.65
CA THR A 96 18.31 13.06 -15.53
C THR A 96 17.82 12.83 -16.97
N THR A 97 18.51 13.35 -17.97
CA THR A 97 18.18 13.04 -19.39
C THR A 97 18.05 11.53 -19.57
N GLY A 98 16.93 11.10 -20.13
CA GLY A 98 16.62 9.67 -20.30
C GLY A 98 17.57 8.97 -21.29
N VAL A 99 17.81 7.69 -21.03
CA VAL A 99 18.60 6.81 -21.88
C VAL A 99 17.80 5.55 -22.22
N ALA A 100 18.18 4.88 -23.30
CA ALA A 100 17.52 3.64 -23.70
C ALA A 100 17.53 2.60 -22.57
N SER A 101 16.52 1.75 -22.51
CA SER A 101 16.34 0.71 -21.48
C SER A 101 16.35 1.27 -20.06
N SER A 102 15.62 2.35 -19.85
CA SER A 102 15.40 2.96 -18.53
C SER A 102 14.01 3.56 -18.42
N LEU A 103 13.57 3.76 -17.18
CA LEU A 103 12.30 4.42 -16.85
C LEU A 103 12.54 5.38 -15.68
N GLN A 104 12.10 6.61 -15.80
CA GLN A 104 12.15 7.62 -14.75
C GLN A 104 10.81 8.33 -14.69
N PHE A 105 10.21 8.46 -13.52
CA PHE A 105 8.96 9.21 -13.42
C PHE A 105 8.69 9.79 -12.03
N GLY A 106 7.84 10.82 -12.01
CA GLY A 106 7.19 11.35 -10.82
C GLY A 106 5.68 11.49 -11.08
N GLY A 107 4.86 11.03 -10.16
CA GLY A 107 3.41 11.02 -10.33
C GLY A 107 2.66 10.11 -9.37
N LEU A 108 1.52 9.65 -9.84
CA LEU A 108 0.63 8.72 -9.13
C LEU A 108 0.85 7.30 -9.63
N PHE A 109 1.07 6.35 -8.73
CA PHE A 109 1.27 4.97 -9.14
C PHE A 109 0.98 3.95 -8.03
N SER A 110 0.69 2.74 -8.46
CA SER A 110 0.58 1.52 -7.66
C SER A 110 1.40 0.40 -8.29
N LEU A 111 1.25 -0.81 -7.82
CA LEU A 111 1.82 -1.98 -8.48
C LEU A 111 1.24 -2.16 -9.90
N THR A 112 -0.04 -1.86 -10.08
CA THR A 112 -0.83 -2.17 -11.27
C THR A 112 -1.00 -0.99 -12.23
N GLU A 113 -0.88 0.24 -11.75
CA GLU A 113 -1.28 1.46 -12.46
C GLU A 113 -0.20 2.54 -12.37
N THR A 114 -0.14 3.41 -13.37
CA THR A 114 0.75 4.60 -13.37
C THR A 114 0.10 5.77 -14.10
N LEU A 115 0.12 6.94 -13.47
CA LEU A 115 -0.19 8.24 -14.07
C LEU A 115 0.95 9.20 -13.70
N ALA A 116 1.84 9.52 -14.62
CA ALA A 116 3.06 10.26 -14.26
C ALA A 116 3.61 11.09 -15.43
N PHE A 117 4.55 11.97 -15.10
CA PHE A 117 5.48 12.57 -16.05
C PHE A 117 6.84 11.91 -15.89
N GLY A 118 7.55 11.68 -16.98
CA GLY A 118 8.89 11.13 -16.89
C GLY A 118 9.48 10.72 -18.23
N TYR A 119 10.62 10.05 -18.16
CA TYR A 119 11.28 9.47 -19.32
C TYR A 119 10.94 7.99 -19.47
N ASP A 120 10.43 7.64 -20.66
CA ASP A 120 10.38 6.27 -21.15
C ASP A 120 11.54 6.11 -22.16
N GLY A 121 12.59 5.44 -21.73
CA GLY A 121 13.84 5.44 -22.46
C GLY A 121 14.39 6.85 -22.66
N THR A 122 14.53 7.28 -23.90
CA THR A 122 15.05 8.61 -24.27
C THR A 122 13.97 9.68 -24.42
N SER A 123 12.68 9.30 -24.37
CA SER A 123 11.56 10.20 -24.63
C SER A 123 10.94 10.71 -23.34
N PHE A 124 10.90 12.03 -23.14
CA PHE A 124 10.08 12.63 -22.09
C PHE A 124 8.60 12.45 -22.46
N SER A 125 7.79 11.97 -21.53
CA SER A 125 6.45 11.45 -21.82
C SER A 125 5.48 11.72 -20.69
N VAL A 126 4.19 11.69 -21.00
CA VAL A 126 3.12 11.35 -20.08
C VAL A 126 3.05 9.82 -20.03
N LEU A 127 3.12 9.27 -18.84
CA LEU A 127 3.11 7.83 -18.61
C LEU A 127 1.73 7.41 -18.09
N HIS A 128 1.08 6.50 -18.78
CA HIS A 128 -0.16 5.88 -18.40
C HIS A 128 -0.02 4.36 -18.55
N SER A 129 0.00 3.65 -17.43
CA SER A 129 -0.03 2.19 -17.42
C SER A 129 -1.27 1.73 -16.66
N TYR A 130 -1.95 0.71 -17.16
CA TYR A 130 -3.23 0.23 -16.65
C TYR A 130 -3.45 -1.28 -16.91
N ASN A 131 -4.48 -1.85 -16.29
CA ASN A 131 -4.87 -3.27 -16.41
C ASN A 131 -3.83 -4.29 -15.92
N GLY A 132 -2.84 -3.89 -15.15
CA GLY A 132 -1.91 -4.84 -14.55
C GLY A 132 -2.59 -5.68 -13.46
N VAL A 133 -2.32 -6.99 -13.42
CA VAL A 133 -2.80 -7.89 -12.36
C VAL A 133 -1.62 -8.67 -11.81
N ALA A 134 -1.46 -8.66 -10.48
CA ALA A 134 -0.51 -9.53 -9.80
C ALA A 134 -1.06 -10.95 -9.72
N GLU A 135 -0.25 -11.95 -10.03
CA GLU A 135 -0.65 -13.35 -9.90
C GLU A 135 -0.81 -13.74 -8.44
N VAL A 136 -1.84 -14.54 -8.15
CA VAL A 136 -2.10 -15.11 -6.82
C VAL A 136 -2.13 -16.63 -6.93
N GLN A 137 -1.26 -17.28 -6.17
CA GLN A 137 -1.26 -18.73 -5.95
C GLN A 137 -1.81 -19.02 -4.54
N LEU A 138 -2.66 -20.01 -4.42
CA LEU A 138 -3.22 -20.47 -3.14
C LEU A 138 -2.70 -21.86 -2.79
N ILE A 139 -2.05 -21.99 -1.64
CA ILE A 139 -1.69 -23.24 -1.02
C ILE A 139 -2.74 -23.56 0.03
N THR A 140 -3.32 -24.77 0.00
CA THR A 140 -4.24 -25.25 1.02
C THR A 140 -3.69 -26.53 1.65
N VAL A 141 -3.48 -26.52 2.96
CA VAL A 141 -3.00 -27.66 3.74
C VAL A 141 -4.21 -28.50 4.17
N THR A 142 -4.36 -29.69 3.60
CA THR A 142 -5.54 -30.54 3.82
C THR A 142 -5.33 -31.65 4.85
N ALA A 143 -4.09 -31.99 5.16
CA ALA A 143 -3.76 -32.89 6.26
C ALA A 143 -2.37 -32.60 6.83
N THR A 144 -2.22 -32.80 8.13
CA THR A 144 -0.98 -32.62 8.86
C THR A 144 0.10 -33.61 8.43
N GLY A 145 1.34 -33.26 8.67
CA GLY A 145 2.49 -34.12 8.42
C GLY A 145 3.74 -33.57 9.08
N ALA A 146 4.82 -34.32 9.01
CA ALA A 146 6.12 -33.92 9.55
C ALA A 146 7.24 -34.21 8.55
N GLY A 147 8.31 -33.42 8.62
CA GLY A 147 9.48 -33.58 7.77
C GLY A 147 9.69 -32.36 6.88
N THR A 148 10.33 -32.55 5.72
CA THR A 148 10.58 -31.45 4.78
C THR A 148 9.44 -31.32 3.78
N CYS A 149 8.76 -30.20 3.80
CA CYS A 149 7.83 -29.76 2.78
C CYS A 149 8.60 -28.88 1.78
N THR A 150 8.57 -29.24 0.50
CA THR A 150 9.21 -28.43 -0.56
C THR A 150 8.14 -27.63 -1.30
N VAL A 151 8.26 -26.32 -1.27
CA VAL A 151 7.39 -25.39 -2.01
C VAL A 151 8.20 -24.77 -3.15
N THR A 152 7.61 -24.77 -4.34
CA THR A 152 8.17 -24.10 -5.53
C THR A 152 7.20 -23.05 -6.02
N LEU A 153 7.70 -21.82 -6.20
CA LEU A 153 6.97 -20.67 -6.74
C LEU A 153 7.77 -20.07 -7.90
N ASP A 154 7.24 -20.13 -9.12
CA ASP A 154 7.86 -19.60 -10.34
C ASP A 154 9.31 -20.10 -10.51
N ASN A 155 9.52 -21.41 -10.38
CA ASN A 155 10.80 -22.13 -10.43
C ASN A 155 11.74 -21.94 -9.22
N ASP A 156 11.46 -21.03 -8.29
CA ASP A 156 12.23 -20.92 -7.05
C ASP A 156 11.69 -21.89 -6.00
N SER A 157 12.57 -22.73 -5.44
CA SER A 157 12.18 -23.77 -4.47
C SER A 157 12.79 -23.53 -3.10
N VAL A 158 12.04 -23.88 -2.07
CA VAL A 158 12.50 -23.90 -0.67
C VAL A 158 12.02 -25.16 0.05
N GLY A 159 12.91 -25.79 0.80
CA GLY A 159 12.58 -26.86 1.75
C GLY A 159 12.25 -26.26 3.12
N ILE A 160 11.08 -26.56 3.64
CA ILE A 160 10.55 -26.04 4.90
C ILE A 160 10.35 -27.22 5.84
N THR A 161 10.86 -27.12 7.06
CA THR A 161 10.59 -28.13 8.09
C THR A 161 9.21 -27.89 8.66
N VAL A 162 8.36 -28.92 8.62
CA VAL A 162 7.01 -28.92 9.19
C VAL A 162 6.89 -29.97 10.28
N THR A 163 6.03 -29.70 11.26
CA THR A 163 5.76 -30.58 12.40
C THR A 163 4.37 -31.18 12.28
N ASN A 164 4.15 -32.38 12.89
CA ASN A 164 2.84 -33.02 12.85
C ASN A 164 1.95 -32.47 13.97
N SER A 165 1.45 -31.23 13.78
CA SER A 165 0.62 -30.55 14.77
C SER A 165 -0.83 -30.36 14.28
N SER A 166 -1.15 -29.23 13.70
CA SER A 166 -2.44 -28.95 13.07
C SER A 166 -2.23 -28.48 11.62
N VAL A 167 -3.28 -28.44 10.82
CA VAL A 167 -3.19 -27.91 9.44
C VAL A 167 -2.86 -26.41 9.45
N GLN A 168 -3.37 -25.66 10.42
CA GLN A 168 -3.09 -24.24 10.62
C GLN A 168 -1.63 -24.02 11.00
N GLU A 169 -1.08 -24.79 11.95
CA GLU A 169 0.33 -24.70 12.32
C GLU A 169 1.25 -25.08 11.17
N ASN A 170 0.89 -26.09 10.37
CA ASN A 170 1.65 -26.43 9.17
C ASN A 170 1.57 -25.29 8.12
N ALA A 171 0.45 -24.59 7.98
CA ALA A 171 0.34 -23.40 7.12
C ALA A 171 1.22 -22.25 7.64
N ASP A 172 1.28 -22.02 8.96
CA ASP A 172 2.16 -21.03 9.58
C ASP A 172 3.66 -21.36 9.40
N GLU A 173 4.04 -22.63 9.55
CA GLU A 173 5.40 -23.10 9.27
C GLU A 173 5.76 -22.87 7.79
N ILE A 174 4.84 -23.13 6.87
CA ILE A 174 5.03 -22.90 5.43
C ILE A 174 5.25 -21.42 5.15
N ILE A 175 4.38 -20.53 5.64
CA ILE A 175 4.53 -19.09 5.40
C ILE A 175 5.80 -18.53 6.03
N THR A 176 6.18 -19.00 7.21
CA THR A 176 7.42 -18.62 7.89
C THR A 176 8.64 -19.03 7.08
N GLY A 177 8.66 -20.24 6.55
CA GLY A 177 9.73 -20.72 5.68
C GLY A 177 9.83 -19.96 4.35
N LEU A 178 8.69 -19.62 3.74
CA LEU A 178 8.63 -18.80 2.53
C LEU A 178 9.15 -17.39 2.77
N LYS A 179 8.73 -16.74 3.86
CA LYS A 179 9.23 -15.40 4.27
C LYS A 179 10.72 -15.42 4.61
N GLY A 180 11.22 -16.53 5.18
CA GLY A 180 12.65 -16.72 5.50
C GLY A 180 13.55 -16.91 4.28
N ASN A 181 13.00 -17.27 3.11
CA ASN A 181 13.78 -17.43 1.89
C ASN A 181 13.89 -16.09 1.13
N ALA A 182 15.08 -15.47 1.10
CA ALA A 182 15.29 -14.15 0.51
C ALA A 182 14.87 -14.04 -0.96
N THR A 183 15.10 -15.10 -1.78
CA THR A 183 14.75 -15.12 -3.20
C THR A 183 13.22 -15.10 -3.39
N ILE A 184 12.54 -16.01 -2.70
CA ILE A 184 11.08 -16.14 -2.79
C ILE A 184 10.41 -14.92 -2.17
N ASN A 185 10.83 -14.50 -0.96
CA ASN A 185 10.29 -13.31 -0.31
C ASN A 185 10.58 -12.01 -1.09
N GLY A 186 11.66 -11.96 -1.88
CA GLY A 186 11.94 -10.86 -2.79
C GLY A 186 10.91 -10.72 -3.93
N LYS A 187 10.29 -11.81 -4.35
CA LYS A 187 9.35 -11.87 -5.49
C LYS A 187 7.87 -11.98 -5.08
N TRP A 188 7.59 -12.51 -3.90
CA TRP A 188 6.24 -12.82 -3.43
C TRP A 188 5.94 -12.18 -2.08
N ARG A 189 4.66 -11.86 -1.85
CA ARG A 189 4.07 -11.51 -0.56
C ARG A 189 3.24 -12.68 -0.10
N PHE A 190 3.06 -12.79 1.22
CA PHE A 190 2.37 -13.93 1.81
C PHE A 190 1.33 -13.48 2.82
N ASP A 191 0.18 -14.12 2.78
CA ASP A 191 -0.83 -14.01 3.80
C ASP A 191 -1.34 -15.40 4.20
N GLN A 192 -1.82 -15.54 5.43
CA GLN A 192 -2.38 -16.78 5.92
C GLN A 192 -3.76 -16.53 6.51
N VAL A 193 -4.68 -17.40 6.18
CA VAL A 193 -6.00 -17.46 6.80
C VAL A 193 -6.32 -18.94 7.01
N ASP A 194 -6.44 -19.37 8.28
CA ASP A 194 -6.67 -20.76 8.66
C ASP A 194 -5.61 -21.71 8.05
N ASP A 195 -6.02 -22.69 7.27
CA ASP A 195 -5.16 -23.66 6.57
C ASP A 195 -4.67 -23.19 5.18
N MET A 196 -4.99 -21.96 4.81
CA MET A 196 -4.70 -21.35 3.51
C MET A 196 -3.51 -20.40 3.56
N VAL A 197 -2.57 -20.54 2.60
CA VAL A 197 -1.46 -19.60 2.40
C VAL A 197 -1.60 -18.97 1.01
N TYR A 198 -1.86 -17.67 0.98
CA TYR A 198 -1.88 -16.88 -0.25
C TYR A 198 -0.48 -16.41 -0.59
N CYS A 199 -0.06 -16.66 -1.82
CA CYS A 199 1.21 -16.21 -2.38
C CYS A 199 0.91 -15.22 -3.50
N ILE A 200 1.19 -13.92 -3.29
CA ILE A 200 0.89 -12.83 -4.21
C ILE A 200 2.18 -12.31 -4.83
N SER A 201 2.27 -12.31 -6.14
CA SER A 201 3.44 -11.76 -6.84
C SER A 201 3.63 -10.27 -6.53
N LYS A 202 4.87 -9.86 -6.26
CA LYS A 202 5.26 -8.44 -6.11
C LYS A 202 5.38 -7.69 -7.44
N SER A 203 5.15 -8.37 -8.56
CA SER A 203 5.07 -7.75 -9.90
C SER A 203 3.84 -8.25 -10.63
N VAL A 204 3.30 -7.42 -11.52
CA VAL A 204 2.21 -7.81 -12.42
C VAL A 204 2.72 -8.77 -13.50
N GLY A 205 1.80 -9.35 -14.25
CA GLY A 205 2.10 -10.27 -15.34
C GLY A 205 2.03 -11.74 -14.92
N ASN A 206 1.73 -12.57 -15.90
CA ASN A 206 1.62 -14.02 -15.73
C ASN A 206 2.99 -14.64 -15.44
N LYS A 207 3.06 -15.48 -14.42
CA LYS A 207 4.25 -16.26 -14.09
C LYS A 207 4.19 -17.62 -14.76
N THR A 208 5.19 -17.90 -15.59
CA THR A 208 5.19 -19.10 -16.45
C THR A 208 6.04 -20.23 -15.88
N GLY A 209 6.60 -20.06 -14.70
CA GLY A 209 7.42 -21.07 -14.04
C GLY A 209 6.61 -22.20 -13.41
N THR A 210 7.29 -23.09 -12.74
CA THR A 210 6.67 -24.22 -12.03
C THR A 210 6.14 -23.77 -10.68
N PHE A 211 4.94 -24.25 -10.35
CA PHE A 211 4.30 -24.11 -9.04
C PHE A 211 4.02 -25.52 -8.50
N SER A 212 4.56 -25.83 -7.34
CA SER A 212 4.32 -27.15 -6.72
C SER A 212 4.52 -27.11 -5.20
N ILE A 213 3.87 -28.04 -4.53
CA ILE A 213 4.11 -28.38 -3.12
C ILE A 213 4.22 -29.88 -2.98
N SER A 214 5.19 -30.37 -2.20
CA SER A 214 5.40 -31.81 -2.01
C SER A 214 6.15 -32.13 -0.73
N GLY A 215 5.87 -33.32 -0.17
CA GLY A 215 6.50 -33.80 1.06
C GLY A 215 6.01 -33.08 2.32
N GLY A 216 6.33 -33.65 3.48
CA GLY A 216 6.03 -33.09 4.79
C GLY A 216 4.56 -33.06 5.17
N VAL A 217 3.70 -32.48 4.35
CA VAL A 217 2.25 -32.33 4.55
C VAL A 217 1.47 -32.84 3.34
N THR A 218 0.16 -33.01 3.49
CA THR A 218 -0.76 -33.12 2.34
C THR A 218 -1.30 -31.73 2.04
N ALA A 219 -0.95 -31.19 0.90
CA ALA A 219 -1.37 -29.85 0.47
C ALA A 219 -1.50 -29.77 -1.04
N SER A 220 -2.25 -28.80 -1.50
CA SER A 220 -2.36 -28.43 -2.92
C SER A 220 -1.91 -26.99 -3.15
N ILE A 221 -1.45 -26.69 -4.36
CA ILE A 221 -1.23 -25.31 -4.83
C ILE A 221 -2.03 -25.13 -6.11
N VAL A 222 -2.77 -24.04 -6.18
CA VAL A 222 -3.60 -23.68 -7.35
C VAL A 222 -3.45 -22.21 -7.68
N GLU A 223 -3.51 -21.89 -8.97
CA GLU A 223 -3.60 -20.51 -9.42
C GLU A 223 -5.00 -19.98 -9.09
N GLN A 224 -5.06 -19.03 -8.16
CA GLN A 224 -6.30 -18.35 -7.76
C GLN A 224 -6.62 -17.21 -8.72
N THR A 225 -5.60 -16.45 -9.12
CA THR A 225 -5.72 -15.36 -10.09
C THR A 225 -4.53 -15.36 -11.02
N ALA A 226 -4.79 -15.42 -12.32
CA ALA A 226 -3.75 -15.28 -13.33
C ALA A 226 -3.21 -13.85 -13.37
N GLY A 227 -1.89 -13.72 -13.45
CA GLY A 227 -1.25 -12.42 -13.65
C GLY A 227 -1.53 -11.84 -15.04
N VAL A 228 -1.63 -10.52 -15.14
CA VAL A 228 -1.78 -9.80 -16.42
C VAL A 228 -0.75 -8.69 -16.50
N ASP A 229 -0.04 -8.59 -17.61
CA ASP A 229 0.90 -7.50 -17.84
C ASP A 229 0.18 -6.15 -17.93
N LYS A 230 0.86 -5.08 -17.51
CA LYS A 230 0.34 -3.72 -17.73
C LYS A 230 0.24 -3.43 -19.22
N THR A 231 -0.78 -2.68 -19.58
CA THR A 231 -0.83 -2.00 -20.88
C THR A 231 -0.20 -0.63 -20.71
N ASP A 232 0.87 -0.35 -21.45
CA ASP A 232 1.55 0.93 -21.43
C ASP A 232 1.04 1.81 -22.58
N GLY A 233 0.31 2.88 -22.22
CA GLY A 233 -0.18 3.92 -23.10
C GLY A 233 0.66 5.20 -22.97
N HIS A 234 1.99 5.07 -23.01
CA HIS A 234 2.91 6.20 -22.86
C HIS A 234 2.84 7.14 -24.08
N ILE A 235 2.81 8.45 -23.85
CA ILE A 235 2.65 9.46 -24.89
C ILE A 235 3.82 10.42 -24.83
N ALA A 236 4.71 10.34 -25.83
CA ALA A 236 5.87 11.18 -25.94
C ALA A 236 5.50 12.65 -26.06
N GLN A 237 6.32 13.56 -25.51
CA GLN A 237 6.09 15.00 -25.48
C GLN A 237 5.77 15.58 -26.87
N ALA A 238 6.40 15.05 -27.92
CA ALA A 238 6.13 15.49 -29.30
C ALA A 238 4.70 15.21 -29.79
N SER A 239 3.97 14.33 -29.10
CA SER A 239 2.57 13.96 -29.40
C SER A 239 1.58 14.54 -28.41
N TRP A 240 1.97 15.45 -27.52
CA TRP A 240 1.05 16.09 -26.58
C TRP A 240 0.10 17.07 -27.33
N ASP A 241 -1.07 17.29 -26.75
CA ASP A 241 -2.07 18.21 -27.32
C ASP A 241 -1.57 19.64 -27.42
N SER A 242 -0.67 20.05 -26.52
CA SER A 242 -0.03 21.36 -26.49
C SER A 242 1.44 21.25 -26.14
N ALA A 243 2.28 22.04 -26.79
CA ALA A 243 3.67 22.18 -26.39
C ALA A 243 3.76 22.84 -25.00
N PRO A 244 4.66 22.42 -24.12
CA PRO A 244 4.96 23.16 -22.90
C PRO A 244 5.45 24.56 -23.19
N PHE A 245 5.47 25.42 -22.17
CA PHE A 245 5.99 26.78 -22.30
C PHE A 245 7.42 26.83 -22.86
N SER A 246 7.76 27.89 -23.55
CA SER A 246 9.11 28.06 -24.12
C SER A 246 10.17 28.07 -23.03
N GLY A 247 11.19 27.24 -23.17
CA GLY A 247 12.26 27.06 -22.18
C GLY A 247 11.96 25.95 -21.14
N PHE A 248 10.87 25.20 -21.28
CA PHE A 248 10.65 24.02 -20.44
C PHE A 248 11.79 23.01 -20.62
N ASP A 249 12.39 22.63 -19.51
CA ASP A 249 13.47 21.64 -19.44
C ASP A 249 13.18 20.66 -18.29
N PRO A 250 12.88 19.39 -18.57
CA PRO A 250 12.61 18.39 -17.53
C PRO A 250 13.81 18.07 -16.65
N THR A 251 15.04 18.50 -17.04
CA THR A 251 16.23 18.34 -16.18
C THR A 251 16.35 19.42 -15.12
N GLN A 252 15.48 20.42 -15.14
CA GLN A 252 15.32 21.41 -14.09
C GLN A 252 14.17 21.02 -13.15
N LEU A 253 14.15 21.58 -11.95
CA LEU A 253 13.07 21.35 -11.00
C LEU A 253 11.79 22.04 -11.47
N ASN A 254 10.80 21.27 -11.87
CA ASN A 254 9.49 21.73 -12.34
C ASN A 254 8.38 21.30 -11.40
N VAL A 255 7.23 21.98 -11.50
CA VAL A 255 5.99 21.59 -10.81
C VAL A 255 5.02 20.97 -11.82
N TYR A 256 4.56 19.79 -11.53
CA TYR A 256 3.63 19.02 -12.35
C TYR A 256 2.31 18.86 -11.63
N LYS A 257 1.21 18.80 -12.40
CA LYS A 257 -0.12 18.52 -11.87
C LYS A 257 -0.81 17.47 -12.75
N ILE A 258 -1.47 16.51 -12.11
CA ILE A 258 -2.30 15.49 -12.74
C ILE A 258 -3.70 15.61 -12.14
N GLN A 259 -4.72 15.72 -12.98
CA GLN A 259 -6.11 15.84 -12.55
C GLN A 259 -6.98 14.81 -13.26
N PHE A 260 -7.83 14.10 -12.52
CA PHE A 260 -8.77 13.15 -13.10
C PHE A 260 -10.02 12.99 -12.24
N GLY A 261 -11.15 12.76 -12.92
CA GLY A 261 -12.37 12.29 -12.29
C GLY A 261 -12.64 10.89 -12.83
N TYR A 262 -12.39 9.86 -12.03
CA TYR A 262 -12.29 8.52 -12.57
C TYR A 262 -13.59 8.00 -13.22
N LEU A 263 -14.65 7.72 -12.45
CA LEU A 263 -15.89 7.03 -12.93
C LEU A 263 -15.63 5.89 -13.95
N GLY A 264 -14.39 5.40 -14.00
CA GLY A 264 -13.93 4.37 -14.95
C GLY A 264 -13.49 4.88 -16.32
N ALA A 265 -13.95 6.03 -16.79
CA ALA A 265 -13.76 6.45 -18.17
C ALA A 265 -13.61 7.98 -18.36
N ALA A 266 -13.49 8.77 -17.31
CA ALA A 266 -13.30 10.21 -17.46
C ALA A 266 -11.89 10.55 -17.97
N ASN A 267 -11.72 11.77 -18.44
CA ASN A 267 -10.44 12.26 -18.94
C ASN A 267 -9.40 12.35 -17.82
N ILE A 268 -8.14 12.19 -18.20
CA ILE A 268 -6.99 12.43 -17.33
C ILE A 268 -6.20 13.58 -17.92
N ASN A 269 -6.05 14.66 -17.14
CA ASN A 269 -5.45 15.91 -17.57
C ASN A 269 -4.06 16.07 -16.94
N PHE A 270 -3.08 16.45 -17.75
CA PHE A 270 -1.69 16.63 -17.37
C PHE A 270 -1.27 18.08 -17.57
N PHE A 271 -0.76 18.73 -16.51
CA PHE A 271 -0.40 20.12 -16.50
C PHE A 271 1.05 20.33 -16.05
N ILE A 272 1.68 21.40 -16.57
CA ILE A 272 2.99 21.87 -16.13
C ILE A 272 2.84 23.33 -15.67
N TYR A 273 3.45 23.67 -14.53
CA TYR A 273 3.46 25.03 -14.04
C TYR A 273 4.37 25.90 -14.92
N ASN A 274 3.79 26.96 -15.51
CA ASN A 274 4.53 27.93 -16.30
C ASN A 274 4.95 29.13 -15.41
N PRO A 275 6.23 29.25 -15.05
CA PRO A 275 6.70 30.33 -14.18
C PRO A 275 6.58 31.74 -14.80
N ASN A 276 6.48 31.81 -16.14
CA ASN A 276 6.38 33.12 -16.81
C ASN A 276 5.02 33.81 -16.61
N ILE A 277 3.97 32.99 -16.35
CA ILE A 277 2.61 33.51 -16.15
C ILE A 277 2.06 33.18 -14.75
N GLY A 278 2.77 32.34 -13.97
CA GLY A 278 2.37 31.91 -12.61
C GLY A 278 1.18 30.98 -12.57
N GLU A 279 0.91 30.21 -13.64
CA GLU A 279 -0.27 29.34 -13.77
C GLU A 279 0.12 27.94 -14.29
N PHE A 280 -0.73 26.96 -14.05
CA PHE A 280 -0.62 25.63 -14.66
C PHE A 280 -1.16 25.67 -16.09
N GLU A 281 -0.40 25.14 -17.04
CA GLU A 281 -0.81 24.97 -18.45
C GLU A 281 -1.14 23.50 -18.71
N LEU A 282 -2.32 23.23 -19.28
CA LEU A 282 -2.69 21.90 -19.76
C LEU A 282 -1.84 21.55 -20.97
N VAL A 283 -1.05 20.48 -20.85
CA VAL A 283 -0.16 20.01 -21.92
C VAL A 283 -0.72 18.80 -22.65
N HIS A 284 -1.47 17.94 -21.94
CA HIS A 284 -2.08 16.75 -22.56
C HIS A 284 -3.31 16.28 -21.82
N THR A 285 -4.26 15.69 -22.58
CA THR A 285 -5.46 15.04 -22.04
C THR A 285 -5.60 13.64 -22.62
N ILE A 286 -5.54 12.65 -21.76
CA ILE A 286 -5.93 11.28 -22.14
C ILE A 286 -7.45 11.21 -22.17
N LYS A 287 -8.01 11.03 -23.38
CA LYS A 287 -9.46 10.88 -23.63
C LYS A 287 -9.81 9.41 -23.64
N TRP A 288 -10.71 8.99 -22.74
CA TRP A 288 -11.05 7.58 -22.56
C TRP A 288 -12.47 7.24 -22.98
N ALA A 289 -13.46 8.03 -22.55
CA ALA A 289 -14.86 7.80 -22.86
C ALA A 289 -15.12 7.78 -24.37
N ASN A 290 -15.93 6.82 -24.82
CA ASN A 290 -16.26 6.59 -26.23
C ASN A 290 -15.07 6.21 -27.14
N THR A 291 -13.90 5.89 -26.55
CA THR A 291 -12.70 5.46 -27.28
C THR A 291 -12.20 4.09 -26.85
N HIS A 292 -12.53 3.65 -25.64
CA HIS A 292 -12.09 2.38 -25.06
C HIS A 292 -13.29 1.62 -24.49
N THR A 293 -13.14 0.30 -24.34
CA THR A 293 -14.19 -0.59 -23.81
C THR A 293 -13.99 -0.97 -22.35
N GLY A 294 -12.79 -0.76 -21.80
CA GLY A 294 -12.45 -1.00 -20.40
C GLY A 294 -12.30 0.31 -19.62
N THR A 295 -11.96 0.21 -18.34
CA THR A 295 -11.66 1.36 -17.48
C THR A 295 -10.27 1.92 -17.75
N SER A 296 -10.08 3.23 -17.52
CA SER A 296 -8.78 3.90 -17.68
C SER A 296 -7.75 3.49 -16.61
N LEU A 297 -8.23 3.01 -15.48
CA LEU A 297 -7.46 2.45 -14.36
C LEU A 297 -8.25 1.26 -13.81
N GLY A 298 -7.57 0.25 -13.30
CA GLY A 298 -8.21 -0.85 -12.56
C GLY A 298 -8.59 -0.39 -11.15
N SER A 299 -7.72 0.44 -10.53
CA SER A 299 -8.00 1.10 -9.25
C SER A 299 -7.50 2.55 -9.28
N PRO A 300 -8.35 3.52 -8.92
CA PRO A 300 -7.95 4.93 -8.81
C PRO A 300 -7.24 5.26 -7.49
N ASN A 301 -7.15 4.32 -6.55
CA ASN A 301 -6.49 4.52 -5.25
C ASN A 301 -4.97 4.41 -5.41
N LEU A 302 -4.35 5.51 -5.79
CA LEU A 302 -2.94 5.59 -6.13
C LEU A 302 -2.14 6.31 -5.03
N LYS A 303 -0.84 6.01 -4.98
CA LYS A 303 0.16 6.70 -4.15
C LYS A 303 0.91 7.72 -5.00
N VAL A 304 1.41 8.79 -4.38
CA VAL A 304 2.25 9.79 -5.07
C VAL A 304 3.72 9.59 -4.73
N GLY A 305 4.60 9.76 -5.72
CA GLY A 305 6.04 9.63 -5.48
C GLY A 305 6.90 9.68 -6.73
N TRP A 306 8.10 9.13 -6.62
CA TRP A 306 9.14 9.15 -7.65
C TRP A 306 9.76 7.77 -7.83
N THR A 307 10.21 7.50 -9.06
CA THR A 307 10.84 6.24 -9.43
C THR A 307 11.95 6.48 -10.44
N ALA A 308 13.08 5.83 -10.23
CA ALA A 308 14.13 5.63 -11.22
C ALA A 308 14.42 4.14 -11.34
N ALA A 309 14.34 3.58 -12.55
CA ALA A 309 14.54 2.16 -12.81
C ALA A 309 15.38 1.92 -14.07
N SER A 310 16.38 1.04 -13.95
CA SER A 310 17.12 0.51 -15.07
C SER A 310 16.42 -0.74 -15.62
N LEU A 311 16.07 -0.74 -16.87
CA LEU A 311 15.52 -1.87 -17.62
C LEU A 311 16.61 -2.59 -18.45
N GLY A 312 17.87 -2.41 -18.05
CA GLY A 312 19.05 -2.93 -18.75
C GLY A 312 20.17 -1.90 -18.96
N SER A 313 19.90 -0.61 -18.72
CA SER A 313 20.92 0.45 -18.75
C SER A 313 21.90 0.30 -17.59
N THR A 314 23.14 0.72 -17.79
CA THR A 314 24.16 0.86 -16.74
C THR A 314 24.48 2.33 -16.41
N THR A 315 23.72 3.26 -16.97
CA THR A 315 23.84 4.69 -16.65
C THR A 315 23.08 4.96 -15.34
N ASN A 316 23.76 5.62 -14.38
CA ASN A 316 23.06 6.07 -13.18
C ASN A 316 22.11 7.22 -13.53
N LEU A 317 20.82 6.98 -13.39
CA LEU A 317 19.76 7.95 -13.62
C LEU A 317 19.15 8.35 -12.29
N THR A 318 18.73 9.61 -12.20
CA THR A 318 18.25 10.20 -10.96
C THR A 318 16.94 10.95 -11.19
N VAL A 319 15.97 10.69 -10.35
CA VAL A 319 14.76 11.52 -10.20
C VAL A 319 14.80 12.17 -8.83
N GLU A 320 14.61 13.49 -8.79
CA GLU A 320 14.57 14.23 -7.53
C GLU A 320 13.29 15.08 -7.44
N GLY A 321 12.73 15.22 -6.22
CA GLY A 321 11.56 16.05 -5.96
C GLY A 321 11.52 16.56 -4.53
N ALA A 322 10.97 17.76 -4.29
CA ALA A 322 10.93 18.37 -2.98
C ALA A 322 9.68 17.99 -2.18
N SER A 323 8.54 17.90 -2.86
CA SER A 323 7.24 17.65 -2.23
C SER A 323 6.22 17.13 -3.23
N ALA A 324 5.21 16.47 -2.69
CA ALA A 324 4.03 16.06 -3.44
C ALA A 324 2.78 16.10 -2.56
N SER A 325 1.62 16.26 -3.20
CA SER A 325 0.32 16.23 -2.55
C SER A 325 -0.72 15.57 -3.43
N ILE A 326 -1.71 14.92 -2.81
CA ILE A 326 -2.95 14.49 -3.45
C ILE A 326 -4.10 15.22 -2.75
N MET A 327 -4.99 15.81 -3.53
CA MET A 327 -6.14 16.57 -3.07
C MET A 327 -7.41 15.99 -3.69
N LEU A 328 -8.48 15.91 -2.90
CA LEU A 328 -9.81 15.53 -3.34
C LEU A 328 -10.68 16.79 -3.50
N GLU A 329 -11.50 16.86 -4.52
CA GLU A 329 -12.49 17.92 -4.69
C GLU A 329 -13.66 17.67 -3.74
N GLY A 330 -13.90 18.61 -2.79
CA GLY A 330 -14.90 18.47 -1.72
C GLY A 330 -14.38 17.78 -0.48
N ASP A 331 -15.29 17.34 0.39
CA ASP A 331 -14.98 16.71 1.65
C ASP A 331 -14.67 15.21 1.50
N GLU A 332 -13.73 14.74 2.28
CA GLU A 332 -13.53 13.30 2.45
C GLU A 332 -14.64 12.75 3.36
N VAL A 333 -15.45 11.85 2.84
CA VAL A 333 -16.53 11.19 3.58
C VAL A 333 -16.34 9.67 3.54
N ILE A 334 -15.97 9.07 4.65
CA ILE A 334 -15.88 7.61 4.79
C ILE A 334 -17.29 7.06 4.97
N LYS A 335 -17.89 6.52 3.92
CA LYS A 335 -19.24 5.90 3.92
C LYS A 335 -19.08 4.39 3.80
N ASN A 336 -18.74 3.72 4.89
CA ASN A 336 -18.41 2.30 4.81
C ASN A 336 -19.17 1.49 5.86
N ASN A 337 -19.24 0.19 5.64
CA ASN A 337 -19.80 -0.74 6.59
C ASN A 337 -18.95 -0.74 7.87
N THR A 338 -19.64 -0.79 9.00
CA THR A 338 -19.01 -0.92 10.31
C THR A 338 -19.04 -2.39 10.71
N PHE A 339 -17.92 -2.87 11.17
CA PHE A 339 -17.73 -4.22 11.69
C PHE A 339 -17.29 -4.14 13.15
N ALA A 340 -17.44 -5.22 13.88
CA ALA A 340 -16.97 -5.32 15.26
C ALA A 340 -16.64 -6.76 15.59
N ASP A 341 -15.67 -6.94 16.48
CA ASP A 341 -15.30 -8.25 17.02
C ASP A 341 -15.03 -8.15 18.53
N VAL A 342 -15.11 -9.27 19.22
CA VAL A 342 -14.92 -9.37 20.66
C VAL A 342 -14.18 -10.65 21.03
N ASP A 343 -13.33 -10.57 22.05
CA ASP A 343 -12.68 -11.73 22.65
C ASP A 343 -12.56 -11.59 24.16
N THR A 344 -12.36 -12.71 24.85
CA THR A 344 -12.12 -12.77 26.30
C THR A 344 -10.89 -13.60 26.59
N VAL A 345 -9.85 -12.95 27.12
CA VAL A 345 -8.60 -13.57 27.52
C VAL A 345 -8.64 -13.94 29.00
N SER A 346 -8.48 -15.23 29.30
CA SER A 346 -8.61 -15.77 30.64
C SER A 346 -7.41 -15.55 31.57
N SER A 347 -6.27 -15.07 31.04
CA SER A 347 -5.05 -14.88 31.84
C SER A 347 -4.19 -13.76 31.28
N VAL A 348 -4.22 -12.59 31.91
CA VAL A 348 -3.33 -11.47 31.60
C VAL A 348 -2.32 -11.31 32.75
N GLY A 349 -1.05 -11.49 32.45
CA GLY A 349 0.03 -11.38 33.42
C GLY A 349 0.55 -9.96 33.65
N SER A 350 1.45 -9.78 34.63
CA SER A 350 2.09 -8.48 34.91
C SER A 350 3.49 -8.34 34.29
N ALA A 351 4.08 -9.42 33.78
CA ALA A 351 5.45 -9.42 33.28
C ALA A 351 5.55 -8.83 31.84
N ASN A 352 4.69 -9.29 30.96
CA ASN A 352 4.69 -8.94 29.56
C ASN A 352 3.29 -8.50 29.12
N PHE A 353 3.21 -7.74 28.02
CA PHE A 353 1.94 -7.49 27.37
C PHE A 353 1.40 -8.78 26.74
N THR A 354 0.18 -9.12 27.08
CA THR A 354 -0.56 -10.26 26.53
C THR A 354 -1.42 -9.75 25.37
N ASN A 355 -1.39 -10.44 24.23
CA ASN A 355 -2.30 -10.16 23.12
C ASN A 355 -3.75 -10.39 23.58
N LEU A 356 -4.59 -9.38 23.40
CA LEU A 356 -6.02 -9.51 23.63
C LEU A 356 -6.75 -9.85 22.33
N ILE A 357 -6.44 -9.11 21.27
CA ILE A 357 -6.93 -9.34 19.91
C ILE A 357 -5.99 -8.66 18.92
N THR A 358 -5.76 -9.32 17.80
CA THR A 358 -5.06 -8.75 16.66
C THR A 358 -5.98 -8.75 15.45
N ILE A 359 -6.25 -7.60 14.87
CA ILE A 359 -6.88 -7.51 13.55
C ILE A 359 -5.83 -7.18 12.48
N LYS A 360 -6.02 -7.74 11.30
CA LYS A 360 -5.12 -7.54 10.16
C LYS A 360 -5.94 -7.20 8.92
N ASN A 361 -5.49 -6.18 8.18
CA ASN A 361 -6.00 -5.94 6.84
C ASN A 361 -5.37 -6.96 5.90
N ARG A 362 -6.18 -7.90 5.39
CA ARG A 362 -5.70 -9.03 4.57
C ARG A 362 -5.10 -8.59 3.25
N VAL A 363 -4.19 -9.39 2.70
CA VAL A 363 -3.48 -9.05 1.46
C VAL A 363 -4.31 -9.35 0.23
N VAL A 364 -5.23 -10.32 0.31
CA VAL A 364 -6.09 -10.73 -0.80
C VAL A 364 -7.55 -10.50 -0.45
N TYR A 365 -8.28 -9.84 -1.35
CA TYR A 365 -9.73 -9.69 -1.30
C TYR A 365 -10.32 -9.83 -2.69
N GLY A 366 -11.39 -10.63 -2.82
CA GLY A 366 -11.99 -10.92 -4.12
C GLY A 366 -10.99 -11.52 -5.12
N ASP A 367 -10.14 -12.44 -4.63
CA ASP A 367 -9.09 -13.15 -5.36
C ASP A 367 -7.99 -12.23 -5.98
N ARG A 368 -7.90 -10.98 -5.53
CA ARG A 368 -6.91 -9.99 -6.00
C ARG A 368 -6.15 -9.37 -4.84
N PHE A 369 -5.02 -8.73 -5.17
CA PHE A 369 -4.33 -7.89 -4.20
C PHE A 369 -5.29 -6.84 -3.65
N ASN A 370 -5.45 -6.83 -2.32
CA ASN A 370 -6.35 -5.91 -1.63
C ASN A 370 -5.78 -4.47 -1.69
N LEU A 371 -6.62 -3.52 -2.02
CA LEU A 371 -6.29 -2.08 -2.03
C LEU A 371 -7.12 -1.31 -1.00
N GLY A 372 -7.93 -2.01 -0.22
CA GLY A 372 -8.81 -1.42 0.77
C GLY A 372 -8.07 -1.00 2.05
N LYS A 373 -8.70 -0.14 2.81
CA LYS A 373 -8.21 0.38 4.09
C LYS A 373 -9.15 0.02 5.22
N VAL A 374 -8.58 -0.14 6.42
CA VAL A 374 -9.33 -0.39 7.65
C VAL A 374 -9.10 0.78 8.61
N PHE A 375 -10.18 1.29 9.17
CA PHE A 375 -10.15 2.42 10.11
C PHE A 375 -10.69 1.95 11.48
N PRO A 376 -9.82 1.64 12.45
CA PRO A 376 -10.24 1.38 13.83
C PRO A 376 -10.99 2.59 14.39
N LEU A 377 -12.13 2.34 15.03
CA LEU A 377 -13.00 3.41 15.56
C LEU A 377 -13.04 3.44 17.06
N LEU A 378 -13.35 2.29 17.67
CA LEU A 378 -13.56 2.15 19.10
C LEU A 378 -12.87 0.90 19.62
N VAL A 379 -12.29 1.02 20.79
CA VAL A 379 -11.82 -0.12 21.60
C VAL A 379 -12.54 -0.09 22.93
N SER A 380 -13.12 -1.21 23.33
CA SER A 380 -13.72 -1.40 24.65
C SER A 380 -12.96 -2.48 25.41
N ILE A 381 -12.66 -2.23 26.68
CA ILE A 381 -12.01 -3.19 27.57
C ILE A 381 -12.87 -3.35 28.81
N ASP A 382 -13.18 -4.58 29.18
CA ASP A 382 -13.75 -4.92 30.47
C ASP A 382 -12.75 -5.71 31.30
N ASN A 383 -12.41 -5.18 32.48
CA ASN A 383 -11.45 -5.74 33.41
C ASN A 383 -12.18 -6.35 34.60
N GLU A 384 -12.44 -7.65 34.56
CA GLU A 384 -13.07 -8.37 35.66
C GLU A 384 -12.12 -8.68 36.83
N HIS A 385 -10.90 -8.12 36.83
CA HIS A 385 -9.88 -8.37 37.83
C HIS A 385 -9.79 -7.25 38.89
N ASN A 386 -9.40 -7.61 40.10
CA ASN A 386 -9.21 -6.69 41.23
C ASN A 386 -7.93 -5.84 41.18
N LYS A 387 -7.23 -5.81 40.06
CA LYS A 387 -6.05 -4.98 39.75
C LYS A 387 -6.28 -4.22 38.48
N GLY A 388 -5.67 -3.04 38.38
CA GLY A 388 -5.72 -2.25 37.16
C GLY A 388 -4.95 -2.93 36.01
N LEU A 389 -5.39 -2.63 34.80
CA LEU A 389 -4.71 -3.02 33.55
C LEU A 389 -4.02 -1.81 32.93
N ILE A 390 -2.85 -2.04 32.38
CA ILE A 390 -2.22 -1.13 31.40
C ILE A 390 -2.54 -1.74 30.04
N VAL A 391 -3.18 -0.96 29.18
CA VAL A 391 -3.52 -1.35 27.82
C VAL A 391 -2.68 -0.53 26.85
N GLU A 392 -2.09 -1.18 25.88
CA GLU A 392 -1.34 -0.55 24.80
C GLU A 392 -1.88 -1.03 23.46
N ILE A 393 -1.96 -0.12 22.50
CA ILE A 393 -2.41 -0.37 21.14
C ILE A 393 -1.24 -0.14 20.20
N PHE A 394 -0.93 -1.14 19.39
CA PHE A 394 0.20 -1.10 18.48
C PHE A 394 -0.23 -1.29 17.03
N ARG A 395 0.54 -0.71 16.12
CA ARG A 395 0.57 -1.08 14.70
C ARG A 395 1.80 -1.92 14.44
N ASP A 396 1.61 -3.04 13.73
CA ASP A 396 2.67 -3.94 13.25
C ASP A 396 3.59 -4.45 14.37
N ALA A 397 3.00 -4.82 15.52
CA ALA A 397 3.75 -5.45 16.60
C ALA A 397 4.00 -6.94 16.34
N ASP A 398 5.07 -7.46 16.90
CA ASP A 398 5.37 -8.89 16.91
C ASP A 398 4.52 -9.58 17.97
N VAL A 399 3.69 -10.53 17.57
CA VAL A 399 2.86 -11.33 18.44
C VAL A 399 3.41 -12.76 18.48
N ALA A 400 3.82 -13.21 19.66
CA ALA A 400 4.34 -14.56 19.86
C ALA A 400 3.22 -15.60 19.95
N GLY A 401 3.58 -16.87 19.78
CA GLY A 401 2.65 -17.99 19.72
C GLY A 401 2.19 -18.28 18.30
N VAL A 402 1.40 -19.33 18.14
CA VAL A 402 0.78 -19.63 16.84
C VAL A 402 -0.36 -18.66 16.61
N GLN A 403 -0.27 -17.87 15.56
CA GLN A 403 -1.34 -16.99 15.14
C GLN A 403 -2.32 -17.77 14.26
N ASN A 404 -3.59 -17.67 14.58
CA ASN A 404 -4.66 -18.31 13.82
C ASN A 404 -5.65 -17.25 13.33
N PHE A 405 -5.28 -16.57 12.24
CA PHE A 405 -6.13 -15.59 11.61
C PHE A 405 -7.37 -16.25 10.99
N GLN A 406 -8.54 -15.78 11.37
CA GLN A 406 -9.83 -16.21 10.86
C GLN A 406 -10.53 -15.08 10.13
N PHE A 407 -11.38 -15.39 9.15
CA PHE A 407 -12.23 -14.40 8.50
C PHE A 407 -13.29 -13.92 9.47
N GLU A 408 -13.48 -12.61 9.59
CA GLU A 408 -14.65 -12.01 10.23
C GLU A 408 -15.89 -12.15 9.35
N ASP A 409 -15.73 -11.91 8.06
CA ASP A 409 -16.69 -12.21 7.01
C ASP A 409 -15.91 -12.40 5.71
N GLU A 410 -15.83 -13.64 5.22
CA GLU A 410 -15.02 -14.00 4.06
C GLU A 410 -15.30 -13.13 2.83
N TYR A 411 -16.57 -12.79 2.61
CA TYR A 411 -17.03 -12.10 1.40
C TYR A 411 -17.20 -10.59 1.58
N ASN A 412 -17.49 -10.15 2.80
CA ASN A 412 -17.85 -8.75 3.07
C ASN A 412 -16.85 -8.00 3.94
N SER A 413 -15.79 -8.63 4.46
CA SER A 413 -14.75 -7.97 5.24
C SER A 413 -13.36 -8.16 4.63
N ILE A 414 -12.54 -7.08 4.68
CA ILE A 414 -11.11 -7.15 4.36
C ILE A 414 -10.27 -7.40 5.61
N VAL A 415 -10.90 -7.64 6.77
CA VAL A 415 -10.23 -7.92 8.03
C VAL A 415 -10.25 -9.41 8.33
N ILE A 416 -9.13 -9.88 8.84
CA ILE A 416 -8.97 -11.16 9.52
C ILE A 416 -8.50 -10.90 10.95
N ALA A 417 -8.94 -11.72 11.90
CA ALA A 417 -8.62 -11.56 13.31
C ALA A 417 -7.90 -12.78 13.88
N ASP A 418 -6.95 -12.54 14.76
CA ASP A 418 -6.29 -13.57 15.58
C ASP A 418 -6.54 -13.31 17.06
N LYS A 419 -6.96 -14.37 17.75
CA LYS A 419 -7.29 -14.40 19.18
C LYS A 419 -6.41 -15.41 19.95
N THR A 420 -5.41 -15.98 19.28
CA THR A 420 -4.57 -17.08 19.83
C THR A 420 -3.15 -16.65 20.16
N GLY A 421 -2.70 -15.54 19.63
CA GLY A 421 -1.39 -14.95 19.93
C GLY A 421 -1.22 -14.65 21.43
N THR A 422 0.01 -14.69 21.91
CA THR A 422 0.29 -14.63 23.37
C THR A 422 0.97 -13.36 23.81
N THR A 423 2.26 -13.23 23.61
CA THR A 423 3.07 -12.08 24.08
C THR A 423 3.30 -11.10 22.95
N VAL A 424 3.13 -9.82 23.25
CA VAL A 424 3.33 -8.72 22.30
C VAL A 424 4.64 -8.00 22.59
N THR A 425 5.42 -7.76 21.55
CA THR A 425 6.70 -7.02 21.60
C THR A 425 6.83 -6.15 20.36
N ASN A 426 7.69 -5.14 20.41
CA ASN A 426 7.97 -4.23 19.30
C ASN A 426 6.71 -3.51 18.79
N GLY A 427 6.72 -3.08 17.52
CA GLY A 427 5.62 -2.36 16.89
C GLY A 427 5.63 -0.85 17.17
N THR A 428 4.76 -0.13 16.46
CA THR A 428 4.56 1.31 16.66
C THR A 428 3.42 1.52 17.64
N LEU A 429 3.71 2.09 18.80
CA LEU A 429 2.70 2.44 19.80
C LEU A 429 1.78 3.55 19.24
N ILE A 430 0.48 3.27 19.19
CA ILE A 430 -0.55 4.19 18.70
C ILE A 430 -1.19 4.92 19.88
N ASP A 431 -1.58 4.17 20.92
CA ASP A 431 -2.24 4.70 22.10
C ASP A 431 -1.97 3.83 23.34
N ALA A 432 -2.11 4.42 24.54
CA ALA A 432 -1.95 3.72 25.80
C ALA A 432 -2.86 4.33 26.87
N PHE A 433 -3.54 3.47 27.63
CA PHE A 433 -4.44 3.89 28.70
C PHE A 433 -4.47 2.87 29.83
N VAL A 434 -5.12 3.25 30.95
CA VAL A 434 -5.24 2.39 32.13
C VAL A 434 -6.71 2.14 32.43
N VAL A 435 -7.07 0.87 32.61
CA VAL A 435 -8.39 0.45 33.07
C VAL A 435 -8.32 0.12 34.56
N ALA A 436 -9.18 0.72 35.36
CA ALA A 436 -9.23 0.48 36.79
C ALA A 436 -9.67 -0.97 37.13
N ALA A 437 -9.40 -1.39 38.36
CA ALA A 437 -9.86 -2.71 38.83
C ALA A 437 -11.40 -2.83 38.81
N ASN A 438 -11.91 -3.95 38.35
CA ASN A 438 -13.36 -4.25 38.23
C ASN A 438 -14.13 -3.11 37.51
N SER A 439 -13.59 -2.67 36.37
CA SER A 439 -14.10 -1.54 35.60
C SER A 439 -13.97 -1.79 34.12
N SER A 440 -14.76 -1.08 33.33
CA SER A 440 -14.68 -1.07 31.88
C SER A 440 -14.29 0.34 31.37
N GLU A 441 -13.63 0.39 30.22
CA GLU A 441 -13.23 1.61 29.52
C GLU A 441 -13.58 1.49 28.04
N VAL A 442 -13.96 2.61 27.42
CA VAL A 442 -14.18 2.71 25.97
C VAL A 442 -13.35 3.87 25.44
N VAL A 443 -12.50 3.59 24.48
CA VAL A 443 -11.61 4.56 23.86
C VAL A 443 -12.06 4.82 22.43
N ASP A 444 -12.27 6.09 22.10
CA ASP A 444 -12.59 6.57 20.76
C ASP A 444 -11.29 6.86 20.01
N LEU A 445 -11.01 6.08 18.96
CA LEU A 445 -9.80 6.19 18.13
C LEU A 445 -10.00 7.10 16.92
N THR A 446 -11.19 7.63 16.69
CA THR A 446 -11.50 8.41 15.47
C THR A 446 -10.65 9.67 15.32
N GLN A 447 -10.19 10.24 16.43
CA GLN A 447 -9.31 11.41 16.45
C GLN A 447 -7.86 11.09 16.04
N LEU A 448 -7.44 9.86 16.20
CA LEU A 448 -6.07 9.42 15.85
C LEU A 448 -5.89 9.24 14.34
N LYS A 449 -6.99 9.15 13.59
CA LYS A 449 -7.00 8.91 12.13
C LYS A 449 -6.12 7.74 11.70
N THR A 450 -6.03 6.72 12.54
CA THR A 450 -5.25 5.52 12.25
C THR A 450 -5.90 4.75 11.13
N GLU A 451 -5.14 4.40 10.11
CA GLU A 451 -5.54 3.50 9.04
C GLU A 451 -4.61 2.29 8.98
N LEU A 452 -5.16 1.16 8.58
CA LEU A 452 -4.40 -0.05 8.27
C LEU A 452 -4.45 -0.32 6.77
N LEU A 453 -3.30 -0.31 6.16
CA LEU A 453 -3.10 -0.74 4.78
C LEU A 453 -3.02 -2.27 4.71
N PRO A 454 -3.18 -2.89 3.52
CA PRO A 454 -2.97 -4.32 3.37
C PRO A 454 -1.64 -4.79 3.98
N GLU A 455 -1.64 -5.94 4.63
CA GLU A 455 -0.59 -6.56 5.45
C GLU A 455 -0.47 -6.00 6.88
N GLN A 456 -0.88 -4.76 7.15
CA GLN A 456 -0.72 -4.15 8.47
C GLN A 456 -1.66 -4.74 9.51
N THR A 457 -1.16 -4.81 10.73
CA THR A 457 -1.87 -5.30 11.91
C THR A 457 -2.16 -4.19 12.91
N PHE A 458 -3.26 -4.36 13.63
CA PHE A 458 -3.63 -3.55 14.78
C PHE A 458 -3.78 -4.47 15.97
N VAL A 459 -2.89 -4.33 16.95
CA VAL A 459 -2.74 -5.22 18.07
C VAL A 459 -3.17 -4.51 19.35
N ILE A 460 -4.15 -5.07 20.06
CA ILE A 460 -4.56 -4.60 21.37
C ILE A 460 -3.98 -5.55 22.41
N ALA A 461 -3.13 -5.02 23.28
CA ALA A 461 -2.45 -5.80 24.28
C ALA A 461 -2.61 -5.21 25.68
N ALA A 462 -2.60 -6.05 26.70
CA ALA A 462 -2.69 -5.60 28.08
C ALA A 462 -1.73 -6.34 29.00
N LYS A 463 -1.39 -5.68 30.12
CA LYS A 463 -0.76 -6.31 31.29
C LYS A 463 -1.37 -5.77 32.57
N THR A 464 -1.37 -6.57 33.61
CA THR A 464 -1.80 -6.11 34.93
C THR A 464 -0.71 -5.25 35.60
N VAL A 465 -1.12 -4.29 36.43
CA VAL A 465 -0.19 -3.52 37.24
C VAL A 465 0.56 -4.44 38.24
N SER A 466 -0.09 -5.50 38.73
CA SER A 466 0.53 -6.49 39.62
C SER A 466 -0.27 -7.79 39.64
N GLY A 467 0.42 -8.92 39.77
CA GLY A 467 -0.21 -10.25 39.84
C GLY A 467 -0.68 -10.75 38.46
N THR A 468 -1.66 -11.65 38.47
CA THR A 468 -2.26 -12.22 37.26
C THR A 468 -3.74 -11.85 37.23
N ALA A 469 -4.21 -11.32 36.12
CA ALA A 469 -5.64 -11.06 35.88
C ALA A 469 -6.36 -12.39 35.57
N THR A 470 -7.62 -12.43 35.90
CA THR A 470 -8.53 -13.47 35.48
C THR A 470 -9.03 -13.17 34.06
N ASN A 471 -10.27 -12.71 33.90
CA ASN A 471 -10.82 -12.43 32.59
C ASN A 471 -10.64 -10.97 32.20
N THR A 472 -10.24 -10.75 30.95
CA THR A 472 -10.23 -9.44 30.33
C THR A 472 -10.94 -9.57 29.00
N THR A 473 -12.06 -8.86 28.83
CA THR A 473 -12.82 -8.86 27.59
C THR A 473 -12.46 -7.61 26.79
N VAL A 474 -12.15 -7.80 25.53
CA VAL A 474 -11.82 -6.75 24.58
C VAL A 474 -12.83 -6.72 23.44
N GLY A 475 -13.31 -5.54 23.06
CA GLY A 475 -14.10 -5.35 21.85
C GLY A 475 -13.42 -4.31 20.96
N ILE A 476 -13.46 -4.52 19.66
CA ILE A 476 -12.99 -3.57 18.66
C ILE A 476 -14.05 -3.33 17.61
N THR A 477 -14.19 -2.08 17.19
CA THR A 477 -15.08 -1.68 16.10
C THR A 477 -14.28 -0.94 15.05
N TRP A 478 -14.50 -1.24 13.77
CA TRP A 478 -13.80 -0.59 12.65
C TRP A 478 -14.71 -0.34 11.45
N LYS A 479 -14.24 0.51 10.55
CA LYS A 479 -14.80 0.69 9.20
C LYS A 479 -13.82 0.21 8.16
N GLU A 480 -14.35 -0.18 7.00
CA GLU A 480 -13.56 -0.63 5.86
C GLU A 480 -13.86 0.19 4.62
N GLU A 481 -12.84 0.58 3.91
CA GLU A 481 -12.91 1.18 2.59
C GLU A 481 -12.32 0.21 1.55
N LYS A 482 -13.15 -0.23 0.59
CA LYS A 482 -12.81 -1.28 -0.39
C LYS A 482 -12.82 -0.71 -1.79
#